data_2c10811951962562984ad3da934a0d2f
#
_entry.id   2c10811951962562984ad3da934a0d2f
#
_cell.length_a   1.000
_cell.length_b   1.000
_cell.length_c   1.000
_cell.angle_alpha   90.00
_cell.angle_beta   90.00
_cell.angle_gamma   90.00
#
_symmetry.space_group_name_H-M   'P 1'
#
loop_
_entity.id
_entity.type
_entity.pdbx_description
1 polymer ?
#
loop_
_entity_poly.entity_id
_entity_poly.type
_entity_poly.pdbx_seq_one_letter_code
_entity_poly.pdbx_strand_id
1 'polypeptide(L)'
;MKVQNKTIKSNLLKRLFIKVCRVFDFEIIDQANLHLPVVNKKISQDLSITGKQSIVMPMGRLKITRPVESLDIILRTCTSVNMLSQSKKRIFNSSKSEYSLKTLKSIINSINHSKKIFKNIKLKLTIIDHNSDKKIINKFKNLLEKQFFKSEIKSLDINFYRKKIKKINQQGKKVTENQISNMSNINQSLDIGKNCDDLVYFVEDDYIHKV
;
A
#
# COMPACT_ATOMS: atom_id res chain seq x y z
N MET A 1 -16.11 -10.90 -25.08
CA MET A 1 -16.73 -9.76 -24.43
C MET A 1 -15.91 -8.50 -24.78
N LYS A 2 -16.40 -7.68 -25.70
CA LYS A 2 -15.70 -6.45 -26.15
C LYS A 2 -15.89 -5.39 -25.07
N VAL A 3 -14.83 -5.03 -24.35
CA VAL A 3 -14.82 -3.88 -23.43
C VAL A 3 -14.82 -2.62 -24.29
N GLN A 4 -15.93 -1.91 -24.33
CA GLN A 4 -16.03 -0.60 -24.96
C GLN A 4 -15.20 0.39 -24.13
N ASN A 5 -14.06 0.83 -24.68
CA ASN A 5 -13.35 1.99 -24.20
C ASN A 5 -14.21 3.24 -24.45
N LYS A 6 -15.05 3.61 -23.50
CA LYS A 6 -15.63 4.96 -23.44
C LYS A 6 -14.53 5.92 -23.04
N THR A 7 -13.82 6.48 -24.01
CA THR A 7 -13.07 7.72 -23.85
C THR A 7 -14.07 8.83 -23.53
N ILE A 8 -14.20 9.16 -22.25
CA ILE A 8 -14.99 10.31 -21.81
C ILE A 8 -14.28 11.55 -22.34
N LYS A 9 -14.82 12.15 -23.43
CA LYS A 9 -14.37 13.46 -23.92
C LYS A 9 -14.54 14.44 -22.76
N SER A 10 -13.44 14.83 -22.13
CA SER A 10 -13.47 15.84 -21.08
C SER A 10 -13.99 17.14 -21.66
N ASN A 11 -15.06 17.67 -21.06
CA ASN A 11 -15.70 18.91 -21.45
C ASN A 11 -14.65 20.03 -21.48
N LEU A 12 -14.65 20.88 -22.51
CA LEU A 12 -13.70 21.98 -22.70
C LEU A 12 -13.66 22.90 -21.44
N LEU A 13 -14.82 23.13 -20.84
CA LEU A 13 -14.98 23.87 -19.58
C LEU A 13 -14.24 23.20 -18.41
N LYS A 14 -14.32 21.86 -18.28
CA LYS A 14 -13.60 21.10 -17.23
C LYS A 14 -12.08 21.25 -17.40
N ARG A 15 -11.58 21.23 -18.63
CA ARG A 15 -10.15 21.44 -18.92
C ARG A 15 -9.68 22.85 -18.59
N LEU A 16 -10.48 23.86 -18.91
CA LEU A 16 -10.19 25.26 -18.60
C LEU A 16 -10.16 25.47 -17.08
N PHE A 17 -11.17 24.95 -16.38
CA PHE A 17 -11.23 25.02 -14.92
C PHE A 17 -10.05 24.36 -14.22
N ILE A 18 -9.63 23.16 -14.67
CA ILE A 18 -8.44 22.49 -14.14
C ILE A 18 -7.17 23.34 -14.39
N LYS A 19 -7.04 23.97 -15.57
CA LYS A 19 -5.91 24.86 -15.84
C LYS A 19 -5.89 26.08 -14.93
N VAL A 20 -7.02 26.70 -14.69
CA VAL A 20 -7.14 27.85 -13.77
C VAL A 20 -6.76 27.42 -12.36
N CYS A 21 -7.26 26.30 -11.87
CA CYS A 21 -6.91 25.81 -10.55
C CYS A 21 -5.40 25.52 -10.40
N ARG A 22 -4.75 24.99 -11.42
CA ARG A 22 -3.29 24.76 -11.42
C ARG A 22 -2.46 26.04 -11.37
N VAL A 23 -2.96 27.14 -11.92
CA VAL A 23 -2.30 28.46 -11.80
C VAL A 23 -2.30 28.95 -10.35
N PHE A 24 -3.27 28.51 -9.53
CA PHE A 24 -3.37 28.79 -8.10
C PHE A 24 -2.82 27.66 -7.22
N ASP A 25 -2.01 26.76 -7.75
CA ASP A 25 -1.43 25.59 -7.07
C ASP A 25 -2.44 24.59 -6.51
N PHE A 26 -3.68 24.55 -7.03
CA PHE A 26 -4.67 23.55 -6.69
C PHE A 26 -4.71 22.42 -7.71
N GLU A 27 -4.60 21.16 -7.28
CA GLU A 27 -4.84 19.98 -8.10
C GLU A 27 -6.25 19.44 -7.85
N ILE A 28 -7.05 19.33 -8.92
CA ILE A 28 -8.40 18.76 -8.84
C ILE A 28 -8.31 17.27 -9.19
N ILE A 29 -8.66 16.43 -8.24
CA ILE A 29 -8.72 14.99 -8.39
C ILE A 29 -10.18 14.58 -8.52
N ASP A 30 -10.55 13.96 -9.64
CA ASP A 30 -11.86 13.34 -9.82
C ASP A 30 -11.89 12.01 -9.08
N GLN A 31 -12.45 11.98 -7.87
CA GLN A 31 -12.51 10.78 -7.03
C GLN A 31 -13.41 9.68 -7.60
N ALA A 32 -14.32 10.01 -8.50
CA ALA A 32 -15.20 9.03 -9.16
C ALA A 32 -14.51 8.34 -10.35
N ASN A 33 -13.54 9.02 -10.97
CA ASN A 33 -12.72 8.51 -12.05
C ASN A 33 -11.24 8.70 -11.65
N LEU A 34 -10.70 7.75 -10.91
CA LEU A 34 -9.26 7.68 -10.58
C LEU A 34 -8.42 7.37 -11.83
N HIS A 35 -8.65 8.14 -12.90
CA HIS A 35 -7.71 8.23 -14.01
C HIS A 35 -6.60 9.18 -13.58
N LEU A 36 -5.58 8.60 -12.99
CA LEU A 36 -4.34 9.33 -12.69
C LEU A 36 -3.78 9.83 -14.02
N PRO A 37 -3.58 11.16 -14.20
CA PRO A 37 -3.03 11.68 -15.42
C PRO A 37 -1.61 11.14 -15.58
N VAL A 38 -1.39 10.36 -16.61
CA VAL A 38 -0.09 9.76 -16.92
C VAL A 38 0.74 10.80 -17.64
N VAL A 39 1.92 11.10 -17.11
CA VAL A 39 2.87 12.08 -17.70
C VAL A 39 3.34 11.66 -19.09
N ASN A 40 3.28 10.37 -19.41
CA ASN A 40 3.65 9.84 -20.71
C ASN A 40 2.45 9.13 -21.34
N LYS A 41 1.94 9.66 -22.45
CA LYS A 41 0.81 9.09 -23.21
C LYS A 41 1.02 7.62 -23.64
N LYS A 42 2.27 7.16 -23.74
CA LYS A 42 2.61 5.76 -24.05
C LYS A 42 2.43 4.82 -22.83
N ILE A 43 2.26 5.37 -21.63
CA ILE A 43 2.12 4.64 -20.37
C ILE A 43 0.72 4.90 -19.77
N SER A 44 -0.29 5.24 -20.56
CA SER A 44 -1.67 5.34 -20.08
C SER A 44 -2.20 3.93 -19.85
N GLN A 45 -2.10 3.43 -18.62
CA GLN A 45 -2.51 2.07 -18.32
C GLN A 45 -3.45 2.07 -17.14
N ASP A 46 -4.55 1.38 -17.32
CA ASP A 46 -5.52 1.12 -16.29
C ASP A 46 -4.96 0.03 -15.36
N LEU A 47 -4.77 0.36 -14.09
CA LEU A 47 -4.31 -0.60 -13.06
C LEU A 47 -5.25 -1.77 -12.86
N SER A 48 -6.50 -1.65 -13.27
CA SER A 48 -7.47 -2.74 -13.19
C SER A 48 -7.26 -3.82 -14.24
N ILE A 49 -6.40 -3.57 -15.24
CA ILE A 49 -6.16 -4.53 -16.33
C ILE A 49 -4.93 -5.38 -16.00
N THR A 50 -5.15 -6.68 -15.81
CA THR A 50 -4.09 -7.66 -15.55
C THR A 50 -3.05 -7.68 -16.67
N GLY A 51 -1.77 -7.57 -16.32
CA GLY A 51 -0.65 -7.67 -17.28
C GLY A 51 -0.13 -6.33 -17.82
N LYS A 52 -0.67 -5.18 -17.38
CA LYS A 52 -0.15 -3.87 -17.74
C LYS A 52 0.72 -3.25 -16.65
N GLN A 53 1.74 -2.52 -17.06
CA GLN A 53 2.76 -1.97 -16.16
C GLN A 53 2.26 -0.77 -15.36
N SER A 54 2.94 -0.55 -14.25
CA SER A 54 2.60 0.35 -13.17
C SER A 54 2.25 1.79 -13.57
N ILE A 55 1.32 2.35 -12.83
CA ILE A 55 0.94 3.75 -12.89
C ILE A 55 2.00 4.60 -12.21
N VAL A 56 2.34 5.69 -12.87
CA VAL A 56 3.09 6.78 -12.27
C VAL A 56 2.11 7.86 -11.85
N MET A 57 1.99 8.08 -10.56
CA MET A 57 1.22 9.19 -10.01
C MET A 57 1.83 10.52 -10.49
N PRO A 58 1.02 11.54 -10.87
CA PRO A 58 1.55 12.81 -11.36
C PRO A 58 2.45 13.53 -10.35
N MET A 59 2.26 13.29 -9.07
CA MET A 59 3.06 13.86 -7.99
C MET A 59 4.26 13.00 -7.59
N GLY A 60 4.48 11.86 -8.24
CA GLY A 60 5.35 10.83 -7.69
C GLY A 60 6.42 10.26 -8.59
N ARG A 61 6.72 10.88 -9.73
CA ARG A 61 7.87 10.42 -10.50
C ARG A 61 9.16 11.00 -9.92
N LEU A 62 9.68 10.34 -8.90
CA LEU A 62 11.05 10.57 -8.47
C LEU A 62 11.99 9.76 -9.37
N LYS A 63 12.85 10.44 -10.14
CA LYS A 63 13.93 9.76 -10.83
C LYS A 63 15.01 9.45 -9.80
N ILE A 64 15.20 8.16 -9.50
CA ILE A 64 16.31 7.74 -8.66
C ILE A 64 17.60 7.93 -9.49
N THR A 65 18.42 8.88 -9.08
CA THR A 65 19.66 9.26 -9.79
C THR A 65 20.92 8.64 -9.19
N ARG A 66 20.77 7.90 -8.10
CA ARG A 66 21.85 7.21 -7.39
C ARG A 66 21.60 5.71 -7.33
N PRO A 67 22.62 4.88 -7.12
CA PRO A 67 22.44 3.46 -6.84
C PRO A 67 21.57 3.26 -5.59
N VAL A 68 20.64 2.31 -5.65
CA VAL A 68 19.82 1.91 -4.51
C VAL A 68 20.63 0.93 -3.66
N GLU A 69 20.75 1.20 -2.36
CA GLU A 69 21.54 0.36 -1.43
C GLU A 69 20.66 -0.56 -0.58
N SER A 70 19.45 -0.10 -0.24
CA SER A 70 18.52 -0.90 0.57
C SER A 70 17.06 -0.71 0.15
N LEU A 71 16.25 -1.71 0.46
CA LEU A 71 14.80 -1.66 0.39
C LEU A 71 14.21 -2.25 1.67
N ASP A 72 13.57 -1.41 2.46
CA ASP A 72 12.80 -1.78 3.63
C ASP A 72 11.33 -1.97 3.24
N ILE A 73 10.79 -3.16 3.46
CA ILE A 73 9.39 -3.48 3.21
C ILE A 73 8.67 -3.49 4.56
N ILE A 74 7.64 -2.67 4.70
CA ILE A 74 6.86 -2.56 5.94
C ILE A 74 5.44 -3.07 5.66
N LEU A 75 5.15 -4.29 6.14
CA LEU A 75 3.86 -4.94 6.00
C LEU A 75 3.03 -4.70 7.26
N ARG A 76 1.83 -4.15 7.08
CA ARG A 76 0.86 -3.96 8.16
C ARG A 76 -0.13 -5.10 8.21
N THR A 77 -0.30 -5.72 9.39
CA THR A 77 -1.23 -6.84 9.58
C THR A 77 -2.18 -6.62 10.75
N CYS A 78 -3.40 -7.13 10.61
CA CYS A 78 -4.40 -7.21 11.66
C CYS A 78 -5.43 -8.27 11.28
N THR A 79 -5.26 -9.50 11.78
CA THR A 79 -6.13 -10.62 11.38
C THR A 79 -7.35 -10.79 12.28
N SER A 80 -7.40 -10.11 13.43
CA SER A 80 -8.52 -10.16 14.38
C SER A 80 -9.75 -9.39 13.94
N VAL A 81 -9.63 -8.52 12.95
CA VAL A 81 -10.72 -7.69 12.45
C VAL A 81 -11.36 -8.34 11.23
N ASN A 82 -12.63 -8.73 11.35
CA ASN A 82 -13.45 -9.02 10.19
C ASN A 82 -13.73 -7.70 9.46
N MET A 83 -12.98 -7.44 8.41
CA MET A 83 -13.04 -6.21 7.66
C MET A 83 -14.40 -6.01 7.00
N LEU A 84 -15.15 -5.05 7.52
CA LEU A 84 -16.46 -4.66 7.01
C LEU A 84 -16.47 -3.23 6.40
N SER A 85 -15.32 -2.61 6.26
CA SER A 85 -15.26 -1.23 5.74
C SER A 85 -15.35 -1.13 4.22
N GLN A 86 -15.33 -2.25 3.50
CA GLN A 86 -15.48 -2.24 2.05
C GLN A 86 -16.91 -2.67 1.68
N SER A 87 -17.62 -1.83 0.95
CA SER A 87 -18.94 -2.09 0.38
C SER A 87 -18.95 -3.21 -0.66
N LYS A 88 -17.80 -3.75 -1.03
CA LYS A 88 -17.64 -4.83 -2.00
C LYS A 88 -17.26 -6.15 -1.32
N LYS A 89 -17.93 -7.25 -1.73
CA LYS A 89 -17.51 -8.60 -1.34
C LYS A 89 -16.06 -8.83 -1.76
N ARG A 90 -15.28 -9.49 -0.88
CA ARG A 90 -13.94 -9.96 -1.24
C ARG A 90 -14.03 -10.92 -2.42
N ILE A 91 -13.05 -10.83 -3.32
CA ILE A 91 -12.98 -11.69 -4.52
C ILE A 91 -12.95 -13.18 -4.13
N PHE A 92 -12.27 -13.49 -3.03
CA PHE A 92 -12.21 -14.85 -2.49
C PHE A 92 -12.93 -14.89 -1.14
N ASN A 93 -13.73 -15.94 -0.93
CA ASN A 93 -14.39 -16.18 0.36
C ASN A 93 -13.41 -16.82 1.35
N SER A 94 -12.38 -16.07 1.70
CA SER A 94 -11.29 -16.51 2.59
C SER A 94 -11.25 -15.65 3.85
N SER A 95 -10.73 -16.21 4.95
CA SER A 95 -10.52 -15.47 6.19
C SER A 95 -9.46 -14.37 6.03
N LYS A 96 -9.49 -13.34 6.88
CA LYS A 96 -8.47 -12.28 6.87
C LYS A 96 -7.06 -12.85 7.08
N SER A 97 -6.93 -13.85 7.91
CA SER A 97 -5.66 -14.54 8.16
C SER A 97 -5.10 -15.25 6.91
N GLU A 98 -5.97 -15.81 6.07
CA GLU A 98 -5.54 -16.41 4.81
C GLU A 98 -5.07 -15.35 3.81
N TYR A 99 -5.74 -14.20 3.74
CA TYR A 99 -5.28 -13.08 2.94
C TYR A 99 -3.89 -12.62 3.38
N SER A 100 -3.71 -12.36 4.68
CA SER A 100 -2.43 -11.93 5.24
C SER A 100 -1.30 -12.95 4.98
N LEU A 101 -1.59 -14.25 5.10
CA LEU A 101 -0.63 -15.31 4.76
C LEU A 101 -0.30 -15.35 3.26
N LYS A 102 -1.28 -15.18 2.38
CA LYS A 102 -1.07 -15.11 0.94
C LYS A 102 -0.25 -13.89 0.56
N THR A 103 -0.54 -12.73 1.15
CA THR A 103 0.24 -11.50 0.96
C THR A 103 1.68 -11.73 1.38
N LEU A 104 1.94 -12.23 2.60
CA LEU A 104 3.30 -12.48 3.08
C LEU A 104 4.05 -13.46 2.17
N LYS A 105 3.44 -14.57 1.76
CA LYS A 105 4.04 -15.51 0.82
C LYS A 105 4.38 -14.86 -0.52
N SER A 106 3.48 -14.02 -1.04
CA SER A 106 3.72 -13.34 -2.32
C SER A 106 4.87 -12.34 -2.22
N ILE A 107 4.99 -11.60 -1.11
CA ILE A 107 6.13 -10.71 -0.83
C ILE A 107 7.44 -11.52 -0.77
N ILE A 108 7.47 -12.60 -0.01
CA ILE A 108 8.65 -13.48 0.10
C ILE A 108 9.07 -13.99 -1.28
N ASN A 109 8.12 -14.44 -2.10
CA ASN A 109 8.40 -14.91 -3.46
C ASN A 109 8.99 -13.80 -4.33
N SER A 110 8.42 -12.58 -4.27
CA SER A 110 8.93 -11.42 -5.00
C SER A 110 10.33 -11.02 -4.55
N ILE A 111 10.61 -11.05 -3.24
CA ILE A 111 11.96 -10.81 -2.70
C ILE A 111 12.94 -11.87 -3.19
N ASN A 112 12.57 -13.15 -3.13
CA ASN A 112 13.42 -14.24 -3.59
C ASN A 112 13.72 -14.16 -5.09
N HIS A 113 12.74 -13.72 -5.89
CA HIS A 113 12.95 -13.47 -7.32
C HIS A 113 13.87 -12.25 -7.55
N SER A 114 13.62 -11.16 -6.84
CA SER A 114 14.37 -9.91 -6.99
C SER A 114 15.86 -10.06 -6.65
N LYS A 115 16.22 -10.95 -5.73
CA LYS A 115 17.63 -11.24 -5.39
C LYS A 115 18.45 -11.71 -6.59
N LYS A 116 17.82 -12.40 -7.55
CA LYS A 116 18.49 -12.86 -8.77
C LYS A 116 18.91 -11.69 -9.65
N ILE A 117 18.17 -10.58 -9.59
CA ILE A 117 18.33 -9.38 -10.40
C ILE A 117 19.16 -8.32 -9.64
N PHE A 118 18.82 -8.09 -8.36
CA PHE A 118 19.39 -7.04 -7.51
C PHE A 118 20.28 -7.63 -6.42
N LYS A 119 21.45 -8.13 -6.79
CA LYS A 119 22.35 -8.89 -5.88
C LYS A 119 22.89 -8.06 -4.71
N ASN A 120 23.07 -6.75 -4.89
CA ASN A 120 23.75 -5.88 -3.93
C ASN A 120 22.81 -5.04 -3.05
N ILE A 121 21.49 -5.20 -3.21
CA ILE A 121 20.50 -4.45 -2.41
C ILE A 121 20.25 -5.19 -1.09
N LYS A 122 20.39 -4.48 0.01
CA LYS A 122 20.02 -4.98 1.35
C LYS A 122 18.50 -4.97 1.46
N LEU A 123 17.92 -6.13 1.78
CA LEU A 123 16.47 -6.30 1.90
C LEU A 123 16.10 -6.55 3.37
N LYS A 124 15.10 -5.83 3.85
CA LYS A 124 14.51 -6.02 5.18
C LYS A 124 13.00 -6.03 5.09
N LEU A 125 12.36 -6.96 5.81
CA LEU A 125 10.92 -7.04 5.95
C LEU A 125 10.52 -6.84 7.42
N THR A 126 9.80 -5.77 7.71
CA THR A 126 9.22 -5.51 9.02
C THR A 126 7.71 -5.72 8.94
N ILE A 127 7.17 -6.61 9.77
CA ILE A 127 5.74 -6.78 9.93
C ILE A 127 5.31 -6.01 11.19
N ILE A 128 4.33 -5.12 11.05
CA ILE A 128 3.70 -4.44 12.18
C ILE A 128 2.33 -5.06 12.38
N ASP A 129 2.19 -5.81 13.47
CA ASP A 129 0.96 -6.53 13.75
C ASP A 129 0.14 -5.88 14.85
N HIS A 130 -1.17 -5.84 14.64
CA HIS A 130 -2.12 -5.45 15.65
C HIS A 130 -3.08 -6.58 15.96
N ASN A 131 -2.84 -7.23 17.11
CA ASN A 131 -3.77 -8.16 17.73
C ASN A 131 -4.18 -9.38 16.86
N SER A 132 -3.25 -9.86 16.01
CA SER A 132 -3.48 -11.11 15.28
C SER A 132 -3.39 -12.33 16.21
N ASP A 133 -4.07 -13.41 15.86
CA ASP A 133 -4.02 -14.68 16.58
C ASP A 133 -2.57 -15.20 16.67
N LYS A 134 -2.17 -15.70 17.83
CA LYS A 134 -0.84 -16.28 18.08
C LYS A 134 -0.48 -17.38 17.08
N LYS A 135 -1.47 -18.19 16.64
CA LYS A 135 -1.25 -19.23 15.61
C LYS A 135 -0.83 -18.64 14.28
N ILE A 136 -1.38 -17.48 13.92
CA ILE A 136 -1.02 -16.77 12.67
C ILE A 136 0.36 -16.13 12.78
N ILE A 137 0.65 -15.51 13.92
CA ILE A 137 1.99 -14.94 14.18
C ILE A 137 3.05 -16.03 14.12
N ASN A 138 2.80 -17.20 14.67
CA ASN A 138 3.73 -18.35 14.58
C ASN A 138 3.91 -18.81 13.11
N LYS A 139 2.84 -18.83 12.31
CA LYS A 139 2.96 -19.12 10.87
C LYS A 139 3.80 -18.08 10.15
N PHE A 140 3.66 -16.79 10.50
CA PHE A 140 4.52 -15.72 9.94
C PHE A 140 5.99 -15.95 10.33
N LYS A 141 6.29 -16.21 11.59
CA LYS A 141 7.64 -16.53 12.06
C LYS A 141 8.25 -17.68 11.28
N ASN A 142 7.56 -18.81 11.20
CA ASN A 142 8.04 -19.99 10.47
C ASN A 142 8.30 -19.73 8.97
N LEU A 143 7.56 -18.84 8.33
CA LEU A 143 7.80 -18.43 6.95
C LEU A 143 9.04 -17.54 6.84
N LEU A 144 9.31 -16.69 7.83
CA LEU A 144 10.39 -15.71 7.82
C LEU A 144 11.73 -16.33 8.24
N GLU A 145 11.75 -17.27 9.16
CA GLU A 145 12.98 -17.93 9.67
C GLU A 145 13.82 -18.58 8.58
N LYS A 146 13.18 -19.02 7.49
CA LYS A 146 13.84 -19.71 6.37
C LYS A 146 14.37 -18.76 5.29
N GLN A 147 14.23 -17.44 5.50
CA GLN A 147 14.58 -16.47 4.46
C GLN A 147 16.00 -15.92 4.63
N PHE A 148 16.61 -15.54 3.51
CA PHE A 148 17.97 -14.99 3.48
C PHE A 148 18.04 -13.49 3.85
N PHE A 149 16.91 -12.79 3.89
CA PHE A 149 16.83 -11.37 4.21
C PHE A 149 16.47 -11.15 5.68
N LYS A 150 16.83 -9.99 6.19
CA LYS A 150 16.46 -9.61 7.56
C LYS A 150 14.96 -9.43 7.70
N SER A 151 14.38 -10.00 8.74
CA SER A 151 12.95 -9.84 9.03
C SER A 151 12.69 -9.69 10.52
N GLU A 152 11.66 -8.93 10.84
CA GLU A 152 11.19 -8.74 12.22
C GLU A 152 9.67 -8.61 12.27
N ILE A 153 9.06 -9.02 13.38
CA ILE A 153 7.65 -8.81 13.66
C ILE A 153 7.55 -7.94 14.91
N LYS A 154 6.93 -6.78 14.76
CA LYS A 154 6.70 -5.81 15.84
C LYS A 154 5.22 -5.72 16.15
N SER A 155 4.88 -5.67 17.41
CA SER A 155 3.53 -5.35 17.85
C SER A 155 3.25 -3.86 17.66
N LEU A 156 2.02 -3.51 17.30
CA LEU A 156 1.57 -2.13 17.26
C LEU A 156 1.50 -1.56 18.69
N ASP A 157 2.20 -0.46 18.93
CA ASP A 157 2.03 0.32 20.16
C ASP A 157 0.79 1.22 20.05
N ILE A 158 -0.38 0.61 20.18
CA ILE A 158 -1.66 1.31 20.07
C ILE A 158 -1.82 2.42 21.10
N ASN A 159 -1.26 2.25 22.31
CA ASN A 159 -1.42 3.23 23.39
C ASN A 159 -0.65 4.53 23.11
N PHE A 160 0.54 4.41 22.53
CA PHE A 160 1.33 5.55 22.12
C PHE A 160 0.71 6.28 20.93
N TYR A 161 0.36 5.53 19.87
CA TYR A 161 -0.11 6.14 18.63
C TYR A 161 -1.56 6.64 18.70
N ARG A 162 -2.42 6.05 19.52
CA ARG A 162 -3.79 6.52 19.77
C ARG A 162 -3.84 8.00 20.20
N LYS A 163 -2.85 8.44 20.98
CA LYS A 163 -2.77 9.83 21.45
C LYS A 163 -2.53 10.82 20.32
N LYS A 164 -1.96 10.39 19.20
CA LYS A 164 -1.67 11.21 18.02
C LYS A 164 -2.86 11.31 17.05
N ILE A 165 -3.94 10.55 17.27
CA ILE A 165 -5.07 10.47 16.35
C ILE A 165 -6.19 11.39 16.82
N LYS A 166 -6.74 12.17 15.89
CA LYS A 166 -7.91 13.01 16.15
C LYS A 166 -9.13 12.15 16.50
N LYS A 167 -9.87 12.56 17.53
CA LYS A 167 -11.07 11.83 17.99
C LYS A 167 -12.27 11.97 17.05
N ILE A 168 -12.24 12.98 16.20
CA ILE A 168 -13.31 13.30 15.24
C ILE A 168 -12.69 13.29 13.84
N ASN A 169 -13.36 12.63 12.90
CA ASN A 169 -12.93 12.57 11.50
C ASN A 169 -13.32 13.85 10.73
N GLN A 170 -12.92 13.96 9.46
CA GLN A 170 -13.21 15.11 8.61
C GLN A 170 -14.71 15.35 8.38
N GLN A 171 -15.55 14.33 8.61
CA GLN A 171 -17.02 14.40 8.50
C GLN A 171 -17.71 14.77 9.82
N GLY A 172 -16.96 15.15 10.87
CA GLY A 172 -17.49 15.49 12.19
C GLY A 172 -17.94 14.27 13.02
N LYS A 173 -17.68 13.04 12.59
CA LYS A 173 -18.07 11.82 13.29
C LYS A 173 -16.94 11.32 14.19
N LYS A 174 -17.31 10.70 15.31
CA LYS A 174 -16.35 10.04 16.21
C LYS A 174 -15.61 8.92 15.47
N VAL A 175 -14.28 8.91 15.62
CA VAL A 175 -13.44 7.87 15.05
C VAL A 175 -13.65 6.54 15.76
N THR A 176 -13.83 5.46 15.02
CA THR A 176 -14.05 4.10 15.57
C THR A 176 -12.72 3.48 16.02
N GLU A 177 -12.78 2.46 16.88
CA GLU A 177 -11.57 1.71 17.32
C GLU A 177 -10.80 1.08 16.15
N ASN A 178 -11.51 0.59 15.13
CA ASN A 178 -10.86 0.05 13.92
C ASN A 178 -10.12 1.14 13.15
N GLN A 179 -10.68 2.34 13.05
CA GLN A 179 -10.01 3.48 12.43
C GLN A 179 -8.79 3.92 13.24
N ILE A 180 -8.91 3.95 14.57
CA ILE A 180 -7.78 4.26 15.47
C ILE A 180 -6.66 3.23 15.28
N SER A 181 -6.99 1.95 15.26
CA SER A 181 -6.03 0.88 15.02
C SER A 181 -5.31 1.05 13.68
N ASN A 182 -6.07 1.25 12.60
CA ASN A 182 -5.50 1.43 11.27
C ASN A 182 -4.59 2.66 11.19
N MET A 183 -5.06 3.81 11.69
CA MET A 183 -4.28 5.05 11.70
C MET A 183 -3.04 4.94 12.60
N SER A 184 -3.14 4.25 13.74
CA SER A 184 -1.99 3.97 14.61
C SER A 184 -0.94 3.14 13.89
N ASN A 185 -1.37 2.10 13.18
CA ASN A 185 -0.46 1.24 12.42
C ASN A 185 0.22 2.01 11.28
N ILE A 186 -0.50 2.88 10.57
CA ILE A 186 0.07 3.78 9.57
C ILE A 186 1.13 4.70 10.22
N ASN A 187 0.83 5.33 11.34
CA ASN A 187 1.78 6.21 12.03
C ASN A 187 3.04 5.47 12.47
N GLN A 188 2.90 4.27 13.05
CA GLN A 188 4.06 3.45 13.41
C GLN A 188 4.88 3.03 12.19
N SER A 189 4.22 2.70 11.08
CA SER A 189 4.89 2.38 9.82
C SER A 189 5.72 3.54 9.30
N LEU A 190 5.15 4.75 9.33
CA LEU A 190 5.86 5.96 8.90
C LEU A 190 7.03 6.30 9.84
N ASP A 191 6.86 6.13 11.16
CA ASP A 191 7.93 6.37 12.12
C ASP A 191 9.08 5.36 11.93
N ILE A 192 8.80 4.10 11.59
CA ILE A 192 9.82 3.13 11.21
C ILE A 192 10.47 3.52 9.88
N GLY A 193 9.66 3.90 8.88
CA GLY A 193 10.14 4.28 7.55
C GLY A 193 11.10 5.46 7.56
N LYS A 194 10.93 6.42 8.49
CA LYS A 194 11.85 7.56 8.66
C LYS A 194 13.27 7.15 9.04
N ASN A 195 13.43 5.98 9.65
CA ASN A 195 14.72 5.47 10.13
C ASN A 195 15.29 4.39 9.19
N CYS A 196 14.73 4.22 8.00
CA CYS A 196 15.25 3.34 6.97
C CYS A 196 16.34 4.05 6.16
N ASP A 197 17.33 3.28 5.69
CA ASP A 197 18.52 3.86 5.07
C ASP A 197 18.25 4.45 3.67
N ASP A 198 17.35 3.82 2.87
CA ASP A 198 17.16 4.21 1.49
C ASP A 198 15.68 4.13 1.06
N LEU A 199 15.27 3.10 0.34
CA LEU A 199 13.89 2.96 -0.14
C LEU A 199 13.00 2.25 0.87
N VAL A 200 11.77 2.73 0.98
CA VAL A 200 10.73 2.10 1.81
C VAL A 200 9.52 1.75 0.96
N TYR A 201 9.02 0.54 1.13
CA TYR A 201 7.79 0.07 0.51
C TYR A 201 6.76 -0.30 1.58
N PHE A 202 5.67 0.46 1.66
CA PHE A 202 4.57 0.20 2.58
C PHE A 202 3.53 -0.72 1.93
N VAL A 203 3.13 -1.78 2.63
CA VAL A 203 2.20 -2.80 2.13
C VAL A 203 1.10 -3.06 3.15
N GLU A 204 -0.12 -3.24 2.67
CA GLU A 204 -1.24 -3.78 3.43
C GLU A 204 -1.36 -5.30 3.23
N ASP A 205 -2.03 -5.97 4.14
CA ASP A 205 -2.07 -7.44 4.21
C ASP A 205 -3.16 -8.10 3.33
N ASP A 206 -3.58 -7.41 2.27
CA ASP A 206 -4.56 -7.89 1.30
C ASP A 206 -4.11 -7.72 -0.17
N TYR A 207 -2.85 -7.38 -0.39
CA TYR A 207 -2.25 -7.28 -1.72
C TYR A 207 -1.46 -8.53 -2.09
N ILE A 208 -1.60 -8.98 -3.33
CA ILE A 208 -0.81 -10.07 -3.91
C ILE A 208 0.24 -9.49 -4.84
N HIS A 209 1.49 -9.82 -4.56
CA HIS A 209 2.63 -9.44 -5.39
C HIS A 209 2.85 -10.50 -6.45
N LYS A 210 2.96 -10.05 -7.68
CA LYS A 210 3.26 -10.90 -8.83
C LYS A 210 4.76 -10.85 -9.10
N VAL A 211 5.34 -12.01 -9.40
CA VAL A 211 6.72 -12.18 -9.85
C VAL A 211 6.77 -12.06 -11.37
#